data_c947954bbdb4fb0fbbc345a4f0797e8c
#
_entry.id   c947954bbdb4fb0fbbc345a4f0797e8c
#
_cell.length_a   1.000
_cell.length_b   1.000
_cell.length_c   1.000
_cell.angle_alpha   90.00
_cell.angle_beta   90.00
_cell.angle_gamma   90.00
#
_symmetry.space_group_name_H-M   'P 1'
#
loop_
_entity.id
_entity.type
_entity.pdbx_description
1 polymer ?
#
loop_
_entity_poly.entity_id
_entity_poly.type
_entity_poly.pdbx_seq_one_letter_code
_entity_poly.pdbx_strand_id
1 'polypeptide(L)'
;MTIHKDSQQCLQYWMMDNLEKSIMIHDEQELSFHASKYANYTIRPFLNGKMYEIDVFCNLDGSPVYITPRAKEEVEGKESARYRVVRDHKIVEEAKKVIKKLRPSGWMTIFMLREEHTDKDYFIRMEPWYHQANTVSIKAGADAPYAALSMMLGEPMEYKEDAADDNVIFTRFEKSVCLNTREEPIVEIHDFKDLYHLDEEIGSVIFDLDDTLYSEKDYVRSSFRVVERMLPEVNNIFNKLCAALEKGQPPLETVLKDAGMYSDELLLKCREAIRDHKPEISLYEGVKELFFELHTQKRSIGILIDGTPKVQRAKIEALGLDKMADEILITDELAGHGNVMEFRKPNDLPFLIMRKRLEIPCRNMAFVGDDIEKDFIAPKALGMECYWKKNEDGLYE
;
A
#
# COMPACT_ATOMS: atom_id res chain seq x y z
N MET A 1 32.16 19.97 13.68
CA MET A 1 32.21 18.82 12.82
C MET A 1 33.64 18.34 12.70
N THR A 2 34.02 17.28 13.40
CA THR A 2 35.42 16.82 13.47
C THR A 2 35.50 15.56 12.62
N ILE A 3 36.21 15.66 11.52
CA ILE A 3 36.48 14.52 10.63
C ILE A 3 37.73 13.84 11.22
N HIS A 4 37.58 12.64 11.77
CA HIS A 4 38.70 11.80 12.13
C HIS A 4 39.15 11.06 10.88
N LYS A 5 40.30 11.41 10.35
CA LYS A 5 41.05 10.64 9.36
C LYS A 5 41.77 9.52 10.09
N ASP A 6 41.32 8.29 9.90
CA ASP A 6 42.17 7.12 10.09
C ASP A 6 42.42 6.47 8.74
N SER A 7 43.69 6.28 8.47
CA SER A 7 44.24 5.90 7.18
C SER A 7 43.92 4.48 6.80
N GLN A 8 43.50 4.30 5.55
CA GLN A 8 43.34 3.07 4.75
C GLN A 8 41.98 2.37 4.66
N GLN A 9 40.89 2.98 5.06
CA GLN A 9 39.56 2.47 4.69
C GLN A 9 38.85 3.42 3.72
N CYS A 10 38.27 2.87 2.67
CA CYS A 10 37.37 3.57 1.78
C CYS A 10 36.35 4.35 2.60
N LEU A 11 36.35 5.68 2.45
CA LEU A 11 35.37 6.54 3.10
C LEU A 11 34.01 6.27 2.43
N GLN A 12 33.20 5.44 3.05
CA GLN A 12 31.81 5.25 2.64
C GLN A 12 30.93 6.12 3.52
N TYR A 13 30.12 6.97 2.91
CA TYR A 13 29.19 7.86 3.60
C TYR A 13 27.77 7.61 3.14
N TRP A 14 26.84 7.71 4.07
CA TRP A 14 25.42 7.76 3.74
C TRP A 14 24.97 9.22 3.71
N MET A 15 24.32 9.60 2.62
CA MET A 15 23.69 10.89 2.48
C MET A 15 22.19 10.69 2.56
N MET A 16 21.54 11.29 3.54
CA MET A 16 20.09 11.24 3.73
C MET A 16 19.52 12.61 3.46
N ASP A 17 18.58 12.72 2.55
CA ASP A 17 17.68 13.87 2.52
C ASP A 17 16.39 13.55 3.31
N ASN A 18 15.53 14.54 3.52
CA ASN A 18 14.32 14.41 4.33
C ASN A 18 13.24 13.50 3.69
N LEU A 19 13.52 12.78 2.62
CA LEU A 19 12.60 12.01 1.79
C LEU A 19 13.10 10.58 1.53
N GLU A 20 13.57 9.89 2.56
CA GLU A 20 13.81 8.42 2.53
C GLU A 20 14.87 7.90 1.53
N LYS A 21 15.65 8.75 0.88
CA LYS A 21 16.72 8.29 -0.01
C LYS A 21 18.07 8.44 0.65
N SER A 22 18.72 7.32 0.93
CA SER A 22 20.12 7.29 1.32
C SER A 22 20.99 6.95 0.11
N ILE A 23 22.06 7.68 -0.07
CA ILE A 23 23.04 7.47 -1.15
C ILE A 23 24.36 7.08 -0.50
N MET A 24 24.95 5.98 -0.93
CA MET A 24 26.29 5.59 -0.52
C MET A 24 27.30 6.39 -1.31
N ILE A 25 28.22 7.05 -0.61
CA ILE A 25 29.27 7.92 -1.16
C ILE A 25 30.62 7.23 -0.92
N HIS A 26 31.39 7.03 -1.97
CA HIS A 26 32.65 6.30 -1.91
C HIS A 26 33.88 7.19 -1.83
N ASP A 27 33.77 8.46 -2.30
CA ASP A 27 34.87 9.39 -2.30
C ASP A 27 34.44 10.87 -2.16
N GLU A 28 35.40 11.77 -2.04
CA GLU A 28 35.14 13.21 -1.89
C GLU A 28 34.55 13.86 -3.15
N GLN A 29 34.75 13.29 -4.34
CA GLN A 29 34.22 13.84 -5.60
C GLN A 29 32.73 13.51 -5.70
N GLU A 30 32.33 12.29 -5.37
CA GLU A 30 30.93 11.90 -5.26
C GLU A 30 30.21 12.72 -4.20
N LEU A 31 30.85 12.93 -3.03
CA LEU A 31 30.29 13.76 -1.98
C LEU A 31 30.03 15.20 -2.47
N SER A 32 31.01 15.82 -3.14
CA SER A 32 30.89 17.17 -3.69
C SER A 32 29.78 17.26 -4.74
N PHE A 33 29.68 16.27 -5.62
CA PHE A 33 28.64 16.18 -6.64
C PHE A 33 27.23 16.08 -6.05
N HIS A 34 27.03 15.19 -5.08
CA HIS A 34 25.73 15.02 -4.45
C HIS A 34 25.37 16.19 -3.52
N ALA A 35 26.32 16.72 -2.80
CA ALA A 35 26.13 17.90 -1.96
C ALA A 35 25.68 19.14 -2.71
N SER A 36 26.07 19.28 -3.98
CA SER A 36 25.62 20.37 -4.84
C SER A 36 24.15 20.25 -5.30
N LYS A 37 23.57 19.04 -5.24
CA LYS A 37 22.21 18.76 -5.75
C LYS A 37 21.13 18.81 -4.66
N TYR A 38 21.49 18.63 -3.40
CA TYR A 38 20.54 18.51 -2.29
C TYR A 38 20.75 19.64 -1.28
N ALA A 39 19.68 20.38 -0.98
CA ALA A 39 19.75 21.55 -0.07
C ALA A 39 19.82 21.16 1.41
N ASN A 40 19.23 20.02 1.78
CA ASN A 40 19.17 19.54 3.17
C ASN A 40 19.58 18.07 3.24
N TYR A 41 20.78 17.80 3.72
CA TYR A 41 21.29 16.45 3.88
C TYR A 41 22.08 16.26 5.17
N THR A 42 22.13 15.04 5.64
CA THR A 42 22.99 14.64 6.76
C THR A 42 24.01 13.62 6.27
N ILE A 43 25.29 13.89 6.51
CA ILE A 43 26.37 12.96 6.20
C ILE A 43 26.67 12.16 7.45
N ARG A 44 26.71 10.84 7.32
CA ARG A 44 27.10 9.92 8.39
C ARG A 44 28.16 8.95 7.88
N PRO A 45 29.12 8.54 8.73
CA PRO A 45 30.04 7.48 8.35
C PRO A 45 29.25 6.19 8.09
N PHE A 46 29.63 5.47 7.04
CA PHE A 46 29.14 4.12 6.83
C PHE A 46 29.83 3.18 7.83
N LEU A 47 29.01 2.46 8.58
CA LEU A 47 29.49 1.46 9.53
C LEU A 47 29.03 0.09 9.00
N ASN A 48 29.97 -0.80 8.74
CA ASN A 48 29.66 -2.17 8.43
C ASN A 48 29.49 -2.99 9.71
N GLY A 49 28.39 -3.72 9.82
CA GLY A 49 28.16 -4.50 11.03
C GLY A 49 26.76 -5.08 11.12
N LYS A 50 26.51 -5.70 12.26
CA LYS A 50 25.24 -6.34 12.55
C LYS A 50 24.25 -5.34 13.17
N MET A 51 23.08 -5.22 12.54
CA MET A 51 21.98 -4.40 13.07
C MET A 51 21.21 -5.18 14.14
N TYR A 52 20.96 -4.52 15.27
CA TYR A 52 20.08 -4.97 16.33
C TYR A 52 18.91 -4.02 16.47
N GLU A 53 17.75 -4.59 16.63
CA GLU A 53 16.54 -3.88 16.99
C GLU A 53 16.20 -4.29 18.43
N ILE A 54 16.09 -3.32 19.33
CA ILE A 54 15.91 -3.58 20.75
C ILE A 54 14.53 -3.07 21.13
N ASP A 55 13.64 -4.00 21.41
CA ASP A 55 12.29 -3.69 21.84
C ASP A 55 12.30 -3.32 23.32
N VAL A 56 11.79 -2.16 23.63
CA VAL A 56 11.81 -1.58 24.98
C VAL A 56 10.40 -1.20 25.39
N PHE A 57 10.07 -1.51 26.65
CA PHE A 57 8.90 -0.95 27.32
C PHE A 57 9.33 -0.30 28.62
N CYS A 58 8.92 0.95 28.86
CA CYS A 58 9.22 1.71 30.05
C CYS A 58 7.94 2.18 30.75
N ASN A 59 8.00 2.28 32.08
CA ASN A 59 6.98 2.96 32.90
C ASN A 59 6.90 4.46 32.59
N LEU A 60 5.90 5.15 33.13
CA LEU A 60 5.71 6.59 32.95
C LEU A 60 6.88 7.44 33.47
N ASP A 61 7.61 6.96 34.46
CA ASP A 61 8.79 7.63 35.02
C ASP A 61 10.07 7.41 34.18
N GLY A 62 9.97 6.62 33.11
CA GLY A 62 11.09 6.26 32.24
C GLY A 62 11.92 5.09 32.75
N SER A 63 11.50 4.39 33.83
CA SER A 63 12.16 3.16 34.26
C SER A 63 11.82 2.01 33.30
N PRO A 64 12.81 1.22 32.84
CA PRO A 64 12.54 0.10 31.93
C PRO A 64 11.80 -1.03 32.64
N VAL A 65 10.93 -1.74 31.92
CA VAL A 65 10.29 -2.99 32.32
C VAL A 65 10.86 -4.15 31.52
N TYR A 66 10.96 -3.98 30.21
CA TYR A 66 11.54 -4.95 29.27
C TYR A 66 12.54 -4.29 28.35
N ILE A 67 13.63 -4.99 28.08
CA ILE A 67 14.64 -4.64 27.07
C ILE A 67 15.01 -5.94 26.35
N THR A 68 14.52 -6.11 25.12
CA THR A 68 14.64 -7.37 24.36
C THR A 68 15.34 -7.11 23.04
N PRO A 69 16.63 -7.45 22.92
CA PRO A 69 17.33 -7.37 21.64
C PRO A 69 16.85 -8.45 20.68
N ARG A 70 16.71 -8.09 19.42
CA ARG A 70 16.48 -9.03 18.31
C ARG A 70 17.36 -8.68 17.13
N ALA A 71 17.80 -9.70 16.42
CA ALA A 71 18.55 -9.58 15.19
C ALA A 71 17.67 -9.95 14.01
N LYS A 72 17.72 -9.14 12.95
CA LYS A 72 17.14 -9.51 11.67
C LYS A 72 18.06 -10.51 10.97
N GLU A 73 17.50 -11.63 10.54
CA GLU A 73 18.21 -12.61 9.73
C GLU A 73 17.85 -12.42 8.26
N GLU A 74 18.85 -12.47 7.38
CA GLU A 74 18.59 -12.45 5.94
C GLU A 74 17.94 -13.77 5.52
N VAL A 75 16.86 -13.68 4.75
CA VAL A 75 16.20 -14.82 4.13
C VAL A 75 16.28 -14.63 2.63
N GLU A 76 16.77 -15.63 1.93
CA GLU A 76 16.73 -15.64 0.46
C GLU A 76 15.28 -15.60 -0.03
N GLY A 77 14.92 -14.54 -0.73
CA GLY A 77 13.56 -14.28 -1.23
C GLY A 77 12.93 -13.03 -0.61
N LYS A 78 12.34 -12.19 -1.44
CA LYS A 78 12.05 -10.78 -1.15
C LYS A 78 10.97 -10.46 -0.09
N GLU A 79 10.27 -11.43 0.52
CA GLU A 79 9.02 -11.15 1.25
C GLU A 79 8.92 -11.69 2.67
N SER A 80 9.92 -12.36 3.21
CA SER A 80 9.88 -12.84 4.59
C SER A 80 10.89 -12.12 5.48
N ALA A 81 10.39 -11.43 6.49
CA ALA A 81 11.24 -10.91 7.55
C ALA A 81 11.39 -11.99 8.64
N ARG A 82 12.61 -12.41 8.89
CA ARG A 82 12.94 -13.35 9.96
C ARG A 82 13.70 -12.63 11.06
N TYR A 83 13.24 -12.77 12.29
CA TYR A 83 13.85 -12.18 13.46
C TYR A 83 14.18 -13.26 14.49
N ARG A 84 15.29 -13.08 15.18
CA ARG A 84 15.68 -13.93 16.30
C ARG A 84 15.87 -13.09 17.54
N VAL A 85 15.23 -13.45 18.65
CA VAL A 85 15.55 -12.89 19.95
C VAL A 85 16.97 -13.35 20.33
N VAL A 86 17.79 -12.42 20.78
CA VAL A 86 19.17 -12.69 21.17
C VAL A 86 19.45 -12.17 22.57
N ARG A 87 19.99 -13.05 23.42
CA ARG A 87 20.41 -12.67 24.76
C ARG A 87 21.81 -12.08 24.70
N ASP A 88 21.87 -10.76 24.53
CA ASP A 88 23.13 -10.00 24.40
C ASP A 88 23.18 -8.91 25.48
N HIS A 89 23.76 -9.26 26.63
CA HIS A 89 23.84 -8.33 27.77
C HIS A 89 24.65 -7.08 27.48
N LYS A 90 25.62 -7.13 26.56
CA LYS A 90 26.42 -5.96 26.18
C LYS A 90 25.52 -4.89 25.51
N ILE A 91 24.68 -5.32 24.56
CA ILE A 91 23.80 -4.40 23.85
C ILE A 91 22.65 -3.91 24.76
N VAL A 92 22.20 -4.75 25.70
CA VAL A 92 21.21 -4.35 26.72
C VAL A 92 21.77 -3.24 27.60
N GLU A 93 23.04 -3.31 28.03
CA GLU A 93 23.68 -2.26 28.83
C GLU A 93 23.82 -0.94 28.04
N GLU A 94 24.13 -1.02 26.75
CA GLU A 94 24.14 0.19 25.90
C GLU A 94 22.73 0.76 25.74
N ALA A 95 21.71 -0.06 25.57
CA ALA A 95 20.31 0.38 25.52
C ALA A 95 19.89 1.05 26.84
N LYS A 96 20.28 0.51 28.00
CA LYS A 96 20.03 1.12 29.33
C LYS A 96 20.60 2.52 29.42
N LYS A 97 21.78 2.78 28.84
CA LYS A 97 22.37 4.14 28.83
C LYS A 97 21.51 5.12 28.02
N VAL A 98 20.98 4.68 26.88
CA VAL A 98 20.06 5.48 26.04
C VAL A 98 18.77 5.79 26.81
N ILE A 99 18.16 4.76 27.40
CA ILE A 99 16.92 4.88 28.21
C ILE A 99 17.13 5.86 29.38
N LYS A 100 18.22 5.71 30.11
CA LYS A 100 18.55 6.59 31.26
C LYS A 100 18.68 8.06 30.85
N LYS A 101 19.21 8.32 29.65
CA LYS A 101 19.40 9.67 29.12
C LYS A 101 18.12 10.28 28.59
N LEU A 102 17.32 9.51 27.86
CA LEU A 102 16.11 10.00 27.19
C LEU A 102 14.86 9.90 28.07
N ARG A 103 14.83 8.99 29.05
CA ARG A 103 13.71 8.72 29.95
C ARG A 103 12.36 8.57 29.21
N PRO A 104 12.31 7.69 28.22
CA PRO A 104 11.11 7.48 27.44
C PRO A 104 10.04 6.77 28.28
N SER A 105 8.77 6.84 27.87
CA SER A 105 7.68 6.06 28.47
C SER A 105 6.92 5.28 27.41
N GLY A 106 6.41 4.10 27.78
CA GLY A 106 5.69 3.22 26.88
C GLY A 106 6.61 2.42 25.94
N TRP A 107 6.15 2.17 24.74
CA TRP A 107 6.81 1.32 23.75
C TRP A 107 7.77 2.12 22.88
N MET A 108 8.88 1.48 22.58
CA MET A 108 9.82 1.97 21.59
C MET A 108 10.70 0.85 21.06
N THR A 109 11.28 1.09 19.91
CA THR A 109 12.36 0.26 19.38
C THR A 109 13.62 1.11 19.25
N ILE A 110 14.71 0.65 19.85
CA ILE A 110 16.04 1.26 19.72
C ILE A 110 16.80 0.47 18.64
N PHE A 111 17.34 1.18 17.66
CA PHE A 111 18.18 0.59 16.61
C PHE A 111 19.64 0.84 16.95
N MET A 112 20.42 -0.23 17.04
CA MET A 112 21.86 -0.19 17.30
C MET A 112 22.59 -1.04 16.29
N LEU A 113 23.76 -0.59 15.88
CA LEU A 113 24.66 -1.33 14.98
C LEU A 113 25.91 -1.71 15.72
N ARG A 114 26.23 -2.99 15.75
CA ARG A 114 27.52 -3.51 16.21
C ARG A 114 28.49 -3.55 15.05
N GLU A 115 29.48 -2.67 15.10
CA GLU A 115 30.49 -2.59 14.06
C GLU A 115 31.38 -3.83 14.08
N GLU A 116 31.60 -4.41 12.89
CA GLU A 116 32.19 -5.75 12.73
C GLU A 116 33.67 -5.82 13.17
N HIS A 117 34.46 -4.74 12.95
CA HIS A 117 35.89 -4.75 13.23
C HIS A 117 36.24 -4.39 14.67
N THR A 118 35.48 -3.50 15.28
CA THR A 118 35.78 -3.00 16.63
C THR A 118 34.89 -3.59 17.70
N ASP A 119 33.84 -4.33 17.31
CA ASP A 119 32.80 -4.87 18.20
C ASP A 119 32.13 -3.79 19.05
N LYS A 120 32.11 -2.54 18.54
CA LYS A 120 31.54 -1.39 19.24
C LYS A 120 30.09 -1.18 18.81
N ASP A 121 29.23 -0.92 19.78
CA ASP A 121 27.81 -0.67 19.54
C ASP A 121 27.56 0.84 19.31
N TYR A 122 26.87 1.17 18.21
CA TYR A 122 26.50 2.53 17.86
C TYR A 122 24.99 2.70 17.89
N PHE A 123 24.50 3.73 18.59
CA PHE A 123 23.12 4.15 18.53
C PHE A 123 22.82 4.75 17.15
N ILE A 124 21.81 4.25 16.48
CA ILE A 124 21.40 4.72 15.15
C ILE A 124 20.17 5.61 15.26
N ARG A 125 19.08 5.09 15.83
CA ARG A 125 17.83 5.81 16.00
C ARG A 125 16.95 5.13 17.07
N MET A 126 15.89 5.82 17.44
CA MET A 126 14.83 5.29 18.30
C MET A 126 13.48 5.64 17.68
N GLU A 127 12.57 4.70 17.67
CA GLU A 127 11.22 4.84 17.14
C GLU A 127 10.22 4.63 18.27
N PRO A 128 9.45 5.68 18.67
CA PRO A 128 8.59 5.66 19.83
C PRO A 128 7.18 5.11 19.50
N TRP A 129 7.10 4.01 18.79
CA TRP A 129 5.85 3.32 18.47
C TRP A 129 6.06 1.81 18.39
N TYR A 130 4.92 1.11 18.41
CA TYR A 130 4.89 -0.34 18.26
C TYR A 130 5.00 -0.73 16.78
N HIS A 131 5.96 -1.57 16.47
CA HIS A 131 6.12 -2.19 15.16
C HIS A 131 5.55 -3.61 15.16
N GLN A 132 5.10 -4.09 14.01
CA GLN A 132 4.65 -5.48 13.90
C GLN A 132 5.74 -6.50 14.30
N ALA A 133 7.01 -6.15 14.11
CA ALA A 133 8.14 -6.97 14.50
C ALA A 133 8.31 -7.11 16.03
N ASN A 134 7.74 -6.20 16.84
CA ASN A 134 7.74 -6.30 18.31
C ASN A 134 6.94 -7.52 18.82
N THR A 135 6.08 -8.09 18.00
CA THR A 135 5.34 -9.34 18.31
C THR A 135 6.29 -10.48 18.68
N VAL A 136 7.50 -10.49 18.14
CA VAL A 136 8.55 -11.46 18.50
C VAL A 136 8.87 -11.43 19.99
N SER A 137 9.17 -10.24 20.52
CA SER A 137 9.54 -10.06 21.93
C SER A 137 8.39 -10.43 22.87
N ILE A 138 7.15 -10.11 22.48
CA ILE A 138 5.95 -10.50 23.23
C ILE A 138 5.79 -12.02 23.26
N LYS A 139 5.89 -12.67 22.11
CA LYS A 139 5.78 -14.13 21.98
C LYS A 139 6.92 -14.87 22.68
N ALA A 140 8.08 -14.24 22.82
CA ALA A 140 9.20 -14.75 23.57
C ALA A 140 9.07 -14.56 25.10
N GLY A 141 8.07 -13.80 25.61
CA GLY A 141 7.82 -13.65 27.03
C GLY A 141 7.93 -12.21 27.58
N ALA A 142 8.42 -11.24 26.80
CA ALA A 142 8.40 -9.84 27.19
C ALA A 142 7.01 -9.23 26.92
N ASP A 143 6.05 -9.54 27.80
CA ASP A 143 4.64 -9.17 27.66
C ASP A 143 4.40 -7.68 27.92
N ALA A 144 4.83 -6.86 26.97
CA ALA A 144 4.68 -5.42 27.04
C ALA A 144 3.22 -4.94 26.98
N PRO A 145 2.25 -5.60 26.29
CA PRO A 145 0.82 -5.30 26.45
C PRO A 145 0.34 -5.39 27.88
N TYR A 146 0.72 -6.46 28.58
CA TYR A 146 0.38 -6.61 30.01
C TYR A 146 1.02 -5.52 30.86
N ALA A 147 2.29 -5.20 30.62
CA ALA A 147 2.97 -4.09 31.31
C ALA A 147 2.31 -2.73 31.05
N ALA A 148 1.82 -2.49 29.83
CA ALA A 148 1.07 -1.29 29.50
C ALA A 148 -0.25 -1.21 30.27
N LEU A 149 -0.99 -2.30 30.34
CA LEU A 149 -2.22 -2.37 31.12
C LEU A 149 -1.97 -2.13 32.61
N SER A 150 -0.97 -2.79 33.22
CA SER A 150 -0.58 -2.58 34.60
C SER A 150 -0.21 -1.12 34.89
N MET A 151 0.58 -0.51 34.00
CA MET A 151 0.94 0.91 34.09
C MET A 151 -0.31 1.83 34.04
N MET A 152 -1.28 1.54 33.17
CA MET A 152 -2.53 2.31 33.08
C MET A 152 -3.42 2.15 34.34
N LEU A 153 -3.34 1.02 35.00
CA LEU A 153 -4.04 0.77 36.27
C LEU A 153 -3.33 1.35 37.49
N GLY A 154 -2.17 2.00 37.28
CA GLY A 154 -1.38 2.57 38.37
C GLY A 154 -0.47 1.58 39.08
N GLU A 155 -0.25 0.41 38.52
CA GLU A 155 0.58 -0.68 39.04
C GLU A 155 1.85 -0.85 38.16
N PRO A 156 2.85 0.05 38.28
CA PRO A 156 4.06 -0.03 37.44
C PRO A 156 4.84 -1.31 37.76
N MET A 157 5.41 -1.92 36.73
CA MET A 157 6.18 -3.15 36.88
C MET A 157 7.67 -2.86 37.06
N GLU A 158 8.34 -3.72 37.83
CA GLU A 158 9.80 -3.68 37.93
C GLU A 158 10.47 -4.25 36.67
N TYR A 159 11.73 -3.86 36.49
CA TYR A 159 12.56 -4.37 35.38
C TYR A 159 12.73 -5.89 35.51
N LYS A 160 12.43 -6.61 34.44
CA LYS A 160 12.67 -8.05 34.33
C LYS A 160 13.83 -8.30 33.38
N GLU A 161 14.96 -8.65 33.95
CA GLU A 161 16.12 -9.09 33.16
C GLU A 161 15.78 -10.42 32.46
N ASP A 162 16.23 -10.54 31.19
CA ASP A 162 16.04 -11.74 30.38
C ASP A 162 14.57 -12.26 30.34
N ALA A 163 13.61 -11.34 30.34
CA ALA A 163 12.19 -11.70 30.33
C ALA A 163 11.77 -12.46 29.07
N ALA A 164 12.46 -12.24 27.96
CA ALA A 164 12.23 -12.96 26.71
C ALA A 164 13.12 -14.20 26.61
N ASP A 165 12.55 -15.30 26.14
CA ASP A 165 13.27 -16.53 25.85
C ASP A 165 14.28 -16.31 24.72
N ASP A 166 15.52 -16.75 24.93
CA ASP A 166 16.61 -16.65 23.96
C ASP A 166 16.35 -17.56 22.77
N ASN A 167 16.88 -17.16 21.61
CA ASN A 167 16.81 -17.92 20.35
C ASN A 167 15.38 -18.17 19.81
N VAL A 168 14.35 -17.52 20.32
CA VAL A 168 13.03 -17.56 19.70
C VAL A 168 13.10 -16.94 18.32
N ILE A 169 12.71 -17.73 17.33
CA ILE A 169 12.70 -17.31 15.93
C ILE A 169 11.28 -16.98 15.52
N PHE A 170 11.11 -15.80 14.97
CA PHE A 170 9.87 -15.37 14.35
C PHE A 170 10.10 -15.20 12.85
N THR A 171 9.33 -15.92 12.07
CA THR A 171 9.31 -15.75 10.63
C THR A 171 7.95 -15.19 10.24
N ARG A 172 7.96 -14.02 9.61
CA ARG A 172 6.76 -13.45 9.00
C ARG A 172 6.78 -13.86 7.53
N PHE A 173 5.71 -14.46 7.10
CA PHE A 173 5.40 -14.65 5.69
C PHE A 173 4.01 -14.09 5.45
N GLU A 174 3.83 -13.42 4.34
CA GLU A 174 2.51 -13.01 3.91
C GLU A 174 1.79 -14.25 3.39
N LYS A 175 0.80 -14.68 4.13
CA LYS A 175 -0.13 -15.70 3.69
C LYS A 175 -1.50 -15.04 3.68
N SER A 176 -2.09 -14.93 2.52
CA SER A 176 -3.51 -14.62 2.40
C SER A 176 -4.28 -15.79 3.02
N VAL A 177 -4.78 -15.58 4.22
CA VAL A 177 -5.67 -16.55 4.87
C VAL A 177 -7.07 -16.04 4.63
N CYS A 178 -7.83 -16.78 3.83
CA CYS A 178 -9.28 -16.57 3.79
C CYS A 178 -9.82 -17.01 5.16
N LEU A 179 -10.22 -16.06 5.99
CA LEU A 179 -10.74 -16.31 7.34
C LEU A 179 -12.24 -16.63 7.32
N ASN A 180 -12.88 -16.59 6.16
CA ASN A 180 -14.27 -16.92 6.06
C ASN A 180 -14.46 -18.45 6.04
N THR A 181 -15.02 -19.00 7.11
CA THR A 181 -15.38 -20.42 7.20
C THR A 181 -16.64 -20.78 6.42
N ARG A 182 -17.36 -19.82 5.89
CA ARG A 182 -18.37 -20.00 4.84
C ARG A 182 -17.67 -19.79 3.52
N GLU A 183 -17.47 -20.86 2.77
CA GLU A 183 -17.18 -20.83 1.34
C GLU A 183 -18.46 -20.35 0.60
N GLU A 184 -18.77 -19.07 0.73
CA GLU A 184 -19.78 -18.51 -0.16
C GLU A 184 -19.14 -18.39 -1.54
N PRO A 185 -19.71 -19.05 -2.54
CA PRO A 185 -19.14 -19.05 -3.88
C PRO A 185 -19.22 -17.63 -4.45
N ILE A 186 -18.23 -17.25 -5.25
CA ILE A 186 -18.40 -16.12 -6.16
C ILE A 186 -19.43 -16.57 -7.20
N VAL A 187 -20.55 -15.85 -7.28
CA VAL A 187 -21.64 -16.18 -8.22
C VAL A 187 -21.33 -15.50 -9.56
N GLU A 188 -21.11 -16.29 -10.60
CA GLU A 188 -20.99 -15.76 -11.97
C GLU A 188 -22.36 -15.25 -12.45
N ILE A 189 -22.39 -14.01 -12.92
CA ILE A 189 -23.58 -13.40 -13.52
C ILE A 189 -23.34 -13.12 -15.00
N HIS A 190 -24.33 -13.42 -15.80
CA HIS A 190 -24.31 -13.20 -17.26
C HIS A 190 -25.13 -11.95 -17.65
N ASP A 191 -26.24 -11.72 -16.94
CA ASP A 191 -27.13 -10.57 -17.14
C ASP A 191 -27.30 -9.83 -15.82
N PHE A 192 -27.41 -8.50 -15.86
CA PHE A 192 -27.70 -7.68 -14.68
C PHE A 192 -29.04 -8.02 -14.02
N LYS A 193 -29.94 -8.67 -14.74
CA LYS A 193 -31.20 -9.18 -14.16
C LYS A 193 -30.98 -10.29 -13.13
N ASP A 194 -29.87 -10.98 -13.16
CA ASP A 194 -29.50 -11.95 -12.14
C ASP A 194 -29.44 -11.31 -10.73
N LEU A 195 -29.19 -10.01 -10.67
CA LEU A 195 -29.14 -9.22 -9.42
C LEU A 195 -30.51 -8.66 -8.97
N TYR A 196 -31.60 -8.94 -9.68
CA TYR A 196 -32.95 -8.49 -9.27
C TYR A 196 -33.50 -9.27 -8.07
N HIS A 197 -32.96 -10.45 -7.80
CA HIS A 197 -33.47 -11.40 -6.81
C HIS A 197 -32.43 -11.68 -5.70
N LEU A 198 -31.68 -10.64 -5.29
CA LEU A 198 -30.77 -10.73 -4.15
C LEU A 198 -31.55 -11.04 -2.87
N ASP A 199 -30.87 -11.66 -1.89
CA ASP A 199 -31.45 -11.94 -0.58
C ASP A 199 -32.03 -10.66 0.05
N GLU A 200 -33.16 -10.78 0.75
CA GLU A 200 -33.85 -9.66 1.41
C GLU A 200 -32.96 -8.97 2.47
N GLU A 201 -31.97 -9.69 3.02
CA GLU A 201 -31.01 -9.13 3.96
C GLU A 201 -29.98 -8.19 3.30
N ILE A 202 -29.79 -8.25 1.99
CA ILE A 202 -28.86 -7.36 1.28
C ILE A 202 -29.46 -5.97 1.16
N GLY A 203 -28.91 -5.03 1.89
CA GLY A 203 -29.35 -3.62 1.91
C GLY A 203 -28.58 -2.71 0.95
N SER A 204 -27.44 -3.16 0.43
CA SER A 204 -26.63 -2.39 -0.53
C SER A 204 -25.91 -3.27 -1.53
N VAL A 205 -25.78 -2.76 -2.77
CA VAL A 205 -24.96 -3.38 -3.82
C VAL A 205 -23.84 -2.39 -4.21
N ILE A 206 -22.60 -2.85 -4.10
CA ILE A 206 -21.44 -2.07 -4.46
C ILE A 206 -20.90 -2.61 -5.78
N PHE A 207 -20.61 -1.71 -6.70
CA PHE A 207 -20.09 -2.06 -8.02
C PHE A 207 -18.66 -1.54 -8.20
N ASP A 208 -17.81 -2.33 -8.82
CA ASP A 208 -16.67 -1.80 -9.56
C ASP A 208 -17.17 -1.03 -10.79
N LEU A 209 -16.30 -0.35 -11.50
CA LEU A 209 -16.68 0.48 -12.63
C LEU A 209 -16.19 -0.09 -13.97
N ASP A 210 -14.87 -0.18 -14.11
CA ASP A 210 -14.22 -0.55 -15.37
C ASP A 210 -14.53 -2.02 -15.70
N ASP A 211 -14.90 -2.31 -16.93
CA ASP A 211 -15.35 -3.63 -17.42
C ASP A 211 -16.51 -4.30 -16.62
N THR A 212 -16.98 -3.66 -15.56
CA THR A 212 -18.13 -4.07 -14.75
C THR A 212 -19.40 -3.35 -15.18
N LEU A 213 -19.44 -2.02 -15.23
CA LEU A 213 -20.62 -1.21 -15.58
C LEU A 213 -20.60 -0.69 -17.01
N TYR A 214 -19.44 -0.61 -17.62
CA TYR A 214 -19.21 -0.20 -19.01
C TYR A 214 -17.93 -0.85 -19.53
N SER A 215 -17.69 -0.83 -20.86
CA SER A 215 -16.46 -1.40 -21.45
C SER A 215 -15.26 -0.48 -21.29
N GLU A 216 -14.20 -0.91 -20.62
CA GLU A 216 -12.95 -0.15 -20.54
C GLU A 216 -12.30 0.04 -21.92
N LYS A 217 -12.51 -0.88 -22.86
CA LYS A 217 -12.09 -0.72 -24.26
C LYS A 217 -12.70 0.53 -24.91
N ASP A 218 -13.92 0.90 -24.54
CA ASP A 218 -14.56 2.12 -25.06
C ASP A 218 -13.91 3.39 -24.54
N TYR A 219 -13.49 3.38 -23.27
CA TYR A 219 -12.69 4.47 -22.71
C TYR A 219 -11.34 4.61 -23.45
N VAL A 220 -10.65 3.50 -23.69
CA VAL A 220 -9.38 3.50 -24.43
C VAL A 220 -9.59 4.00 -25.87
N ARG A 221 -10.64 3.55 -26.54
CA ARG A 221 -11.00 4.06 -27.89
C ARG A 221 -11.32 5.54 -27.89
N SER A 222 -12.08 6.03 -26.91
CA SER A 222 -12.33 7.46 -26.70
C SER A 222 -11.03 8.24 -26.55
N SER A 223 -10.09 7.71 -25.77
CA SER A 223 -8.74 8.27 -25.60
C SER A 223 -7.96 8.36 -26.92
N PHE A 224 -8.03 7.32 -27.74
CA PHE A 224 -7.36 7.29 -29.04
C PHE A 224 -7.95 8.31 -30.03
N ARG A 225 -9.24 8.62 -29.94
CA ARG A 225 -9.86 9.71 -30.72
C ARG A 225 -9.29 11.08 -30.35
N VAL A 226 -8.90 11.28 -29.10
CA VAL A 226 -8.21 12.52 -28.70
C VAL A 226 -6.86 12.64 -29.37
N VAL A 227 -6.08 11.57 -29.37
CA VAL A 227 -4.76 11.54 -30.05
C VAL A 227 -4.89 11.73 -31.55
N GLU A 228 -5.91 11.14 -32.17
CA GLU A 228 -6.21 11.34 -33.60
C GLU A 228 -6.47 12.82 -33.94
N ARG A 229 -7.22 13.52 -33.10
CA ARG A 229 -7.46 14.97 -33.27
C ARG A 229 -6.21 15.81 -33.03
N MET A 230 -5.30 15.36 -32.18
CA MET A 230 -4.03 16.06 -31.90
C MET A 230 -2.99 15.91 -33.00
N LEU A 231 -2.99 14.77 -33.70
CA LEU A 231 -1.96 14.38 -34.68
C LEU A 231 -2.60 14.05 -36.02
N PRO A 232 -3.29 15.01 -36.66
CA PRO A 232 -3.99 14.79 -37.93
C PRO A 232 -3.06 14.46 -39.10
N GLU A 233 -1.76 14.77 -38.98
CA GLU A 233 -0.73 14.45 -39.95
C GLU A 233 -0.37 12.97 -40.00
N VAL A 234 -0.72 12.19 -38.97
CA VAL A 234 -0.48 10.74 -38.95
C VAL A 234 -1.68 10.02 -39.53
N ASN A 235 -1.58 9.60 -40.77
CA ASN A 235 -2.67 8.88 -41.41
C ASN A 235 -3.12 7.64 -40.65
N ASN A 236 -4.43 7.56 -40.43
CA ASN A 236 -5.11 6.39 -39.80
C ASN A 236 -4.58 6.05 -38.41
N ILE A 237 -4.19 7.08 -37.62
CA ILE A 237 -3.55 6.90 -36.32
C ILE A 237 -4.46 6.12 -35.32
N PHE A 238 -5.76 6.39 -35.34
CA PHE A 238 -6.72 5.67 -34.50
C PHE A 238 -6.65 4.15 -34.70
N ASN A 239 -6.74 3.66 -35.93
CA ASN A 239 -6.67 2.23 -36.19
C ASN A 239 -5.29 1.63 -35.89
N LYS A 240 -4.22 2.40 -36.05
CA LYS A 240 -2.86 1.96 -35.66
C LYS A 240 -2.74 1.80 -34.14
N LEU A 241 -3.32 2.73 -33.36
CA LEU A 241 -3.37 2.64 -31.90
C LEU A 241 -4.19 1.43 -31.44
N CYS A 242 -5.35 1.19 -32.04
CA CYS A 242 -6.15 0.01 -31.75
C CYS A 242 -5.39 -1.28 -32.08
N ALA A 243 -4.76 -1.36 -33.25
CA ALA A 243 -3.99 -2.52 -33.65
C ALA A 243 -2.76 -2.80 -32.76
N ALA A 244 -2.13 -1.75 -32.25
CA ALA A 244 -1.05 -1.89 -31.28
C ALA A 244 -1.56 -2.42 -29.91
N LEU A 245 -2.72 -1.95 -29.45
CA LEU A 245 -3.39 -2.44 -28.26
C LEU A 245 -3.72 -3.93 -28.37
N GLU A 246 -4.35 -4.34 -29.46
CA GLU A 246 -4.72 -5.75 -29.71
C GLU A 246 -3.51 -6.70 -29.77
N LYS A 247 -2.32 -6.16 -30.07
CA LYS A 247 -1.06 -6.91 -30.05
C LYS A 247 -0.35 -6.87 -28.70
N GLY A 248 -0.96 -6.29 -27.66
CA GLY A 248 -0.33 -6.12 -26.34
C GLY A 248 0.89 -5.18 -26.35
N GLN A 249 1.01 -4.31 -27.36
CA GLN A 249 2.10 -3.34 -27.46
C GLN A 249 1.68 -2.01 -26.81
N PRO A 250 2.64 -1.20 -26.28
CA PRO A 250 2.33 0.15 -25.80
C PRO A 250 1.85 1.03 -26.97
N PRO A 251 0.54 1.38 -27.08
CA PRO A 251 0.01 1.95 -28.31
C PRO A 251 0.64 3.29 -28.72
N LEU A 252 0.74 4.23 -27.79
CA LEU A 252 1.28 5.56 -28.05
C LEU A 252 2.74 5.50 -28.49
N GLU A 253 3.58 4.82 -27.73
CA GLU A 253 5.01 4.69 -27.98
C GLU A 253 5.26 4.01 -29.32
N THR A 254 4.54 2.94 -29.62
CA THR A 254 4.69 2.16 -30.86
C THR A 254 4.31 3.03 -32.06
N VAL A 255 3.12 3.63 -32.04
CA VAL A 255 2.63 4.39 -33.19
C VAL A 255 3.43 5.68 -33.43
N LEU A 256 3.86 6.37 -32.35
CA LEU A 256 4.71 7.55 -32.47
C LEU A 256 6.10 7.21 -33.05
N LYS A 257 6.67 6.06 -32.66
CA LYS A 257 7.94 5.58 -33.25
C LYS A 257 7.78 5.21 -34.71
N ASP A 258 6.76 4.49 -35.08
CA ASP A 258 6.47 4.10 -36.46
C ASP A 258 6.20 5.30 -37.34
N ALA A 259 5.64 6.37 -36.79
CA ALA A 259 5.44 7.64 -37.50
C ALA A 259 6.69 8.53 -37.56
N GLY A 260 7.79 8.15 -36.92
CA GLY A 260 9.00 8.96 -36.83
C GLY A 260 8.85 10.25 -36.01
N MET A 261 7.83 10.31 -35.15
CA MET A 261 7.46 11.49 -34.33
C MET A 261 7.71 11.30 -32.83
N TYR A 262 8.26 10.17 -32.41
CA TYR A 262 8.48 9.89 -31.01
C TYR A 262 9.39 10.93 -30.35
N SER A 263 8.89 11.56 -29.31
CA SER A 263 9.68 12.29 -28.32
C SER A 263 8.98 12.17 -26.95
N ASP A 264 9.74 12.24 -25.86
CA ASP A 264 9.17 12.20 -24.52
C ASP A 264 8.19 13.36 -24.28
N GLU A 265 8.47 14.52 -24.87
CA GLU A 265 7.59 15.69 -24.80
C GLU A 265 6.24 15.44 -25.49
N LEU A 266 6.25 14.87 -26.70
CA LEU A 266 5.01 14.57 -27.42
C LEU A 266 4.22 13.46 -26.74
N LEU A 267 4.91 12.41 -26.25
CA LEU A 267 4.29 11.35 -25.50
C LEU A 267 3.60 11.88 -24.23
N LEU A 268 4.27 12.78 -23.50
CA LEU A 268 3.71 13.42 -22.31
C LEU A 268 2.45 14.23 -22.67
N LYS A 269 2.50 15.05 -23.74
CA LYS A 269 1.35 15.83 -24.22
C LYS A 269 0.15 14.93 -24.59
N CYS A 270 0.41 13.80 -25.26
CA CYS A 270 -0.65 12.85 -25.58
C CYS A 270 -1.25 12.24 -24.32
N ARG A 271 -0.44 11.83 -23.35
CA ARG A 271 -0.90 11.29 -22.07
C ARG A 271 -1.68 12.32 -21.25
N GLU A 272 -1.27 13.58 -21.25
CA GLU A 272 -2.00 14.66 -20.60
C GLU A 272 -3.35 14.90 -21.25
N ALA A 273 -3.40 14.96 -22.59
CA ALA A 273 -4.66 15.14 -23.30
C ALA A 273 -5.63 13.97 -23.08
N ILE A 274 -5.12 12.73 -23.02
CA ILE A 274 -5.92 11.54 -22.65
C ILE A 274 -6.46 11.68 -21.23
N ARG A 275 -5.62 12.06 -20.27
CA ARG A 275 -6.05 12.23 -18.86
C ARG A 275 -7.11 13.31 -18.70
N ASP A 276 -7.07 14.33 -19.53
CA ASP A 276 -7.88 15.53 -19.43
C ASP A 276 -9.13 15.53 -20.32
N HIS A 277 -9.32 14.47 -21.13
CA HIS A 277 -10.45 14.43 -22.06
C HIS A 277 -11.77 14.08 -21.35
N LYS A 278 -12.86 14.48 -21.98
CA LYS A 278 -14.19 14.00 -21.62
C LYS A 278 -14.47 12.70 -22.35
N PRO A 279 -14.64 11.56 -21.66
CA PRO A 279 -14.81 10.27 -22.32
C PRO A 279 -16.15 10.18 -23.07
N GLU A 280 -16.10 9.56 -24.23
CA GLU A 280 -17.30 9.18 -25.02
C GLU A 280 -17.58 7.69 -24.74
N ILE A 281 -18.25 7.40 -23.62
CA ILE A 281 -18.53 6.05 -23.11
C ILE A 281 -20.00 5.94 -22.70
N SER A 282 -20.52 4.71 -22.66
CA SER A 282 -21.89 4.41 -22.25
C SER A 282 -21.94 3.18 -21.37
N LEU A 283 -22.90 3.16 -20.44
CA LEU A 283 -23.17 1.98 -19.61
C LEU A 283 -23.55 0.78 -20.45
N TYR A 284 -23.25 -0.42 -19.97
CA TYR A 284 -23.80 -1.66 -20.52
C TYR A 284 -25.32 -1.64 -20.49
N GLU A 285 -25.92 -2.38 -21.42
CA GLU A 285 -27.35 -2.60 -21.44
C GLU A 285 -27.81 -3.26 -20.13
N GLY A 286 -28.92 -2.79 -19.56
CA GLY A 286 -29.49 -3.30 -18.32
C GLY A 286 -28.99 -2.64 -17.03
N VAL A 287 -27.88 -1.87 -17.04
CA VAL A 287 -27.35 -1.24 -15.83
C VAL A 287 -28.31 -0.19 -15.26
N LYS A 288 -28.91 0.65 -16.11
CA LYS A 288 -29.86 1.68 -15.67
C LYS A 288 -31.11 1.07 -15.07
N GLU A 289 -31.60 0.02 -15.71
CA GLU A 289 -32.74 -0.76 -15.26
C GLU A 289 -32.47 -1.45 -13.93
N LEU A 290 -31.25 -2.03 -13.76
CA LEU A 290 -30.83 -2.60 -12.49
C LEU A 290 -30.80 -1.56 -11.39
N PHE A 291 -30.20 -0.40 -11.62
CA PHE A 291 -30.10 0.66 -10.60
C PHE A 291 -31.50 1.16 -10.19
N PHE A 292 -32.39 1.31 -11.15
CA PHE A 292 -33.78 1.64 -10.85
C PHE A 292 -34.47 0.56 -10.02
N GLU A 293 -34.28 -0.72 -10.36
CA GLU A 293 -34.85 -1.85 -9.61
C GLU A 293 -34.30 -1.93 -8.18
N LEU A 294 -32.99 -1.79 -7.99
CA LEU A 294 -32.36 -1.77 -6.66
C LEU A 294 -32.92 -0.66 -5.78
N HIS A 295 -33.07 0.56 -6.30
CA HIS A 295 -33.70 1.67 -5.57
C HIS A 295 -35.17 1.40 -5.25
N THR A 296 -35.92 0.76 -6.17
CA THR A 296 -37.32 0.36 -5.92
C THR A 296 -37.40 -0.61 -4.76
N GLN A 297 -36.42 -1.51 -4.63
CA GLN A 297 -36.25 -2.44 -3.51
C GLN A 297 -35.67 -1.77 -2.25
N LYS A 298 -35.42 -0.45 -2.26
CA LYS A 298 -34.79 0.31 -1.18
C LYS A 298 -33.37 -0.15 -0.83
N ARG A 299 -32.63 -0.64 -1.81
CA ARG A 299 -31.21 -0.98 -1.69
C ARG A 299 -30.37 0.21 -2.10
N SER A 300 -29.32 0.51 -1.33
CA SER A 300 -28.35 1.54 -1.68
C SER A 300 -27.37 1.03 -2.72
N ILE A 301 -26.92 1.93 -3.58
CA ILE A 301 -25.97 1.67 -4.65
C ILE A 301 -24.66 2.38 -4.34
N GLY A 302 -23.58 1.60 -4.19
CA GLY A 302 -22.21 2.12 -4.05
C GLY A 302 -21.40 1.88 -5.32
N ILE A 303 -20.46 2.78 -5.62
CA ILE A 303 -19.43 2.57 -6.65
C ILE A 303 -18.07 2.67 -5.97
N LEU A 304 -17.24 1.65 -6.10
CA LEU A 304 -15.90 1.60 -5.55
C LEU A 304 -14.90 1.37 -6.67
N ILE A 305 -14.10 2.39 -6.97
CA ILE A 305 -13.21 2.41 -8.12
C ILE A 305 -11.79 2.81 -7.74
N ASP A 306 -10.79 2.10 -8.27
CA ASP A 306 -9.38 2.45 -8.15
C ASP A 306 -8.94 3.42 -9.25
N GLY A 307 -8.03 4.33 -8.93
CA GLY A 307 -7.32 5.13 -9.90
C GLY A 307 -7.37 6.65 -9.68
N THR A 308 -6.77 7.35 -10.62
CA THR A 308 -6.57 8.80 -10.55
C THR A 308 -7.91 9.56 -10.49
N PRO A 309 -8.15 10.38 -9.46
CA PRO A 309 -9.44 11.03 -9.23
C PRO A 309 -10.00 11.78 -10.44
N LYS A 310 -9.18 12.56 -11.13
CA LYS A 310 -9.59 13.34 -12.30
C LYS A 310 -10.15 12.46 -13.41
N VAL A 311 -9.49 11.33 -13.69
CA VAL A 311 -9.89 10.37 -14.73
C VAL A 311 -11.19 9.68 -14.32
N GLN A 312 -11.27 9.19 -13.10
CA GLN A 312 -12.44 8.43 -12.65
C GLN A 312 -13.68 9.31 -12.52
N ARG A 313 -13.53 10.55 -12.06
CA ARG A 313 -14.65 11.51 -12.05
C ARG A 313 -15.15 11.84 -13.44
N ALA A 314 -14.27 11.98 -14.43
CA ALA A 314 -14.68 12.19 -15.81
C ALA A 314 -15.48 11.02 -16.38
N LYS A 315 -15.09 9.77 -16.05
CA LYS A 315 -15.85 8.56 -16.42
C LYS A 315 -17.23 8.53 -15.75
N ILE A 316 -17.27 8.76 -14.43
CA ILE A 316 -18.50 8.80 -13.63
C ILE A 316 -19.48 9.83 -14.19
N GLU A 317 -19.04 11.04 -14.49
CA GLU A 317 -19.85 12.10 -15.08
C GLU A 317 -20.34 11.74 -16.48
N ALA A 318 -19.47 11.18 -17.33
CA ALA A 318 -19.84 10.77 -18.70
C ALA A 318 -20.90 9.68 -18.71
N LEU A 319 -20.85 8.76 -17.74
CA LEU A 319 -21.82 7.68 -17.56
C LEU A 319 -23.09 8.12 -16.80
N GLY A 320 -23.09 9.31 -16.19
CA GLY A 320 -24.18 9.84 -15.40
C GLY A 320 -24.40 9.15 -14.05
N LEU A 321 -23.38 8.43 -13.58
CA LEU A 321 -23.43 7.64 -12.34
C LEU A 321 -23.49 8.52 -11.08
N ASP A 322 -23.02 9.75 -11.16
CA ASP A 322 -23.13 10.77 -10.12
C ASP A 322 -24.58 11.09 -9.70
N LYS A 323 -25.54 10.73 -10.55
CA LYS A 323 -26.99 10.95 -10.31
C LYS A 323 -27.74 9.67 -9.97
N MET A 324 -27.07 8.53 -10.06
CA MET A 324 -27.71 7.21 -9.93
C MET A 324 -27.17 6.41 -8.74
N ALA A 325 -25.96 6.70 -8.28
CA ALA A 325 -25.38 6.03 -7.11
C ALA A 325 -25.59 6.85 -5.85
N ASP A 326 -25.79 6.18 -4.72
CA ASP A 326 -25.93 6.82 -3.40
C ASP A 326 -24.58 7.21 -2.82
N GLU A 327 -23.53 6.43 -3.12
CA GLU A 327 -22.17 6.70 -2.68
C GLU A 327 -21.15 6.32 -3.77
N ILE A 328 -20.15 7.17 -3.97
CA ILE A 328 -19.06 6.95 -4.92
C ILE A 328 -17.74 7.16 -4.19
N LEU A 329 -16.88 6.14 -4.24
CA LEU A 329 -15.59 6.14 -3.59
C LEU A 329 -14.49 5.85 -4.60
N ILE A 330 -13.65 6.86 -4.85
CA ILE A 330 -12.44 6.74 -5.65
C ILE A 330 -11.28 6.54 -4.67
N THR A 331 -10.60 5.41 -4.76
CA THR A 331 -9.63 5.00 -3.74
C THR A 331 -8.47 5.98 -3.60
N ASP A 332 -7.96 6.54 -4.69
CA ASP A 332 -6.85 7.50 -4.65
C ASP A 332 -7.23 8.85 -3.99
N GLU A 333 -8.54 9.18 -3.88
CA GLU A 333 -8.99 10.34 -3.11
C GLU A 333 -8.83 10.16 -1.60
N LEU A 334 -8.83 8.92 -1.12
CA LEU A 334 -8.71 8.61 0.30
C LEU A 334 -7.29 8.79 0.82
N ALA A 335 -6.31 8.61 -0.03
CA ALA A 335 -4.91 8.60 0.38
C ALA A 335 -4.40 9.99 0.82
N GLY A 336 -5.02 11.08 0.35
CA GLY A 336 -4.51 12.42 0.61
C GLY A 336 -3.05 12.54 0.16
N HIS A 337 -2.14 12.65 1.14
CA HIS A 337 -0.68 12.62 0.92
C HIS A 337 -0.03 11.28 1.30
N GLY A 338 -0.84 10.27 1.63
CA GLY A 338 -0.39 8.94 2.03
C GLY A 338 -0.13 8.00 0.85
N ASN A 339 0.08 6.72 1.18
CA ASN A 339 0.31 5.68 0.19
C ASN A 339 -1.03 5.24 -0.42
N VAL A 340 -1.25 5.55 -1.70
CA VAL A 340 -2.49 5.18 -2.42
C VAL A 340 -2.74 3.68 -2.47
N MET A 341 -1.69 2.86 -2.45
CA MET A 341 -1.81 1.40 -2.52
C MET A 341 -2.54 0.79 -1.33
N GLU A 342 -2.53 1.43 -0.17
CA GLU A 342 -3.25 0.97 1.02
C GLU A 342 -4.77 1.10 0.89
N PHE A 343 -5.22 1.97 0.00
CA PHE A 343 -6.65 2.24 -0.24
C PHE A 343 -7.20 1.55 -1.49
N ARG A 344 -6.35 0.96 -2.32
CA ARG A 344 -6.79 0.25 -3.52
C ARG A 344 -7.18 -1.19 -3.22
N LYS A 345 -8.10 -1.73 -3.99
CA LYS A 345 -8.38 -3.16 -4.02
C LYS A 345 -7.09 -3.94 -4.36
N PRO A 346 -6.79 -5.08 -3.73
CA PRO A 346 -7.69 -5.93 -2.94
C PRO A 346 -7.71 -5.62 -1.43
N ASN A 347 -7.23 -4.46 -0.95
CA ASN A 347 -7.29 -4.13 0.48
C ASN A 347 -8.73 -3.98 0.98
N ASP A 348 -8.94 -4.23 2.25
CA ASP A 348 -10.26 -4.16 2.90
C ASP A 348 -10.70 -2.74 3.27
N LEU A 349 -9.74 -1.83 3.45
CA LEU A 349 -9.98 -0.47 3.94
C LEU A 349 -11.02 0.32 3.12
N PRO A 350 -11.00 0.34 1.76
CA PRO A 350 -12.01 1.05 0.99
C PRO A 350 -13.43 0.47 1.19
N PHE A 351 -13.56 -0.85 1.38
CA PHE A 351 -14.84 -1.49 1.68
C PHE A 351 -15.35 -1.13 3.08
N LEU A 352 -14.47 -1.03 4.07
CA LEU A 352 -14.84 -0.58 5.42
C LEU A 352 -15.25 0.89 5.43
N ILE A 353 -14.65 1.74 4.60
CA ILE A 353 -15.06 3.14 4.42
C ILE A 353 -16.45 3.19 3.75
N MET A 354 -16.67 2.40 2.68
CA MET A 354 -17.96 2.31 2.00
C MET A 354 -19.06 1.86 2.97
N ARG A 355 -18.81 0.79 3.75
CA ARG A 355 -19.69 0.34 4.83
C ARG A 355 -20.07 1.47 5.79
N LYS A 356 -19.07 2.27 6.19
CA LYS A 356 -19.31 3.39 7.12
C LYS A 356 -20.17 4.49 6.49
N ARG A 357 -19.98 4.79 5.22
CA ARG A 357 -20.72 5.83 4.50
C ARG A 357 -22.16 5.43 4.20
N LEU A 358 -22.38 4.17 3.85
CA LEU A 358 -23.70 3.61 3.60
C LEU A 358 -24.44 3.17 4.89
N GLU A 359 -23.73 3.10 6.02
CA GLU A 359 -24.24 2.68 7.34
C GLU A 359 -24.85 1.27 7.34
N ILE A 360 -24.37 0.38 6.46
CA ILE A 360 -24.85 -0.99 6.29
C ILE A 360 -23.72 -1.96 6.68
N PRO A 361 -23.96 -3.02 7.48
CA PRO A 361 -22.95 -4.03 7.80
C PRO A 361 -22.48 -4.78 6.55
N CYS A 362 -21.20 -5.13 6.46
CA CYS A 362 -20.63 -5.84 5.30
C CYS A 362 -21.42 -7.11 4.93
N ARG A 363 -21.87 -7.90 5.91
CA ARG A 363 -22.67 -9.11 5.67
C ARG A 363 -24.02 -8.86 4.99
N ASN A 364 -24.48 -7.61 4.97
CA ASN A 364 -25.70 -7.17 4.30
C ASN A 364 -25.40 -6.36 3.04
N MET A 365 -24.23 -6.56 2.47
CA MET A 365 -23.78 -5.92 1.24
C MET A 365 -23.42 -6.98 0.21
N ALA A 366 -23.67 -6.67 -1.04
CA ALA A 366 -23.17 -7.41 -2.19
C ALA A 366 -22.09 -6.59 -2.90
N PHE A 367 -21.10 -7.26 -3.48
CA PHE A 367 -20.09 -6.63 -4.35
C PHE A 367 -20.14 -7.28 -5.73
N VAL A 368 -20.16 -6.43 -6.75
CA VAL A 368 -20.18 -6.83 -8.17
C VAL A 368 -18.91 -6.30 -8.83
N GLY A 369 -18.11 -7.16 -9.45
CA GLY A 369 -16.88 -6.81 -10.13
C GLY A 369 -16.56 -7.77 -11.27
N ASP A 370 -15.50 -7.50 -12.02
CA ASP A 370 -15.05 -8.32 -13.15
C ASP A 370 -13.72 -9.05 -12.89
N ASP A 371 -12.86 -8.53 -12.02
CA ASP A 371 -11.53 -9.07 -11.75
C ASP A 371 -11.53 -10.00 -10.51
N ILE A 372 -11.45 -11.32 -10.75
CA ILE A 372 -11.47 -12.32 -9.67
C ILE A 372 -10.31 -12.16 -8.70
N GLU A 373 -9.13 -11.77 -9.17
CA GLU A 373 -7.93 -11.70 -8.34
C GLU A 373 -7.89 -10.44 -7.46
N LYS A 374 -8.57 -9.38 -7.89
CA LYS A 374 -8.53 -8.08 -7.24
C LYS A 374 -9.81 -7.76 -6.48
N ASP A 375 -10.97 -8.02 -7.08
CA ASP A 375 -12.25 -7.49 -6.61
C ASP A 375 -12.85 -8.27 -5.44
N PHE A 376 -12.57 -9.56 -5.31
CA PHE A 376 -13.31 -10.43 -4.39
C PHE A 376 -12.54 -10.86 -3.15
N ILE A 377 -11.25 -10.55 -3.03
CA ILE A 377 -10.43 -10.91 -1.86
C ILE A 377 -10.99 -10.27 -0.59
N ALA A 378 -11.12 -8.94 -0.59
CA ALA A 378 -11.61 -8.22 0.58
C ALA A 378 -13.11 -8.38 0.83
N PRO A 379 -14.01 -8.28 -0.16
CA PRO A 379 -15.44 -8.52 0.04
C PRO A 379 -15.74 -9.89 0.66
N LYS A 380 -15.12 -10.96 0.16
CA LYS A 380 -15.26 -12.31 0.75
C LYS A 380 -14.77 -12.36 2.20
N ALA A 381 -13.61 -11.79 2.48
CA ALA A 381 -13.06 -11.75 3.83
C ALA A 381 -13.96 -10.96 4.80
N LEU A 382 -14.69 -9.96 4.31
CA LEU A 382 -15.64 -9.14 5.07
C LEU A 382 -17.06 -9.76 5.16
N GLY A 383 -17.28 -10.90 4.51
CA GLY A 383 -18.57 -11.60 4.50
C GLY A 383 -19.63 -10.95 3.61
N MET A 384 -19.23 -10.26 2.56
CA MET A 384 -20.14 -9.75 1.52
C MET A 384 -20.50 -10.86 0.54
N GLU A 385 -21.68 -10.81 -0.04
CA GLU A 385 -21.98 -11.60 -1.23
C GLU A 385 -21.18 -11.09 -2.42
N CYS A 386 -20.68 -12.00 -3.26
CA CYS A 386 -19.80 -11.67 -4.37
C CYS A 386 -20.36 -12.13 -5.69
N TYR A 387 -20.49 -11.21 -6.63
CA TYR A 387 -21.06 -11.46 -7.97
C TYR A 387 -20.03 -11.08 -9.03
N TRP A 388 -19.59 -12.07 -9.79
CA TRP A 388 -18.62 -11.89 -10.85
C TRP A 388 -19.30 -11.63 -12.18
N LYS A 389 -19.15 -10.42 -12.69
CA LYS A 389 -19.57 -10.05 -14.03
C LYS A 389 -18.45 -10.42 -15.00
N LYS A 390 -18.52 -11.65 -15.52
CA LYS A 390 -17.55 -12.11 -16.51
C LYS A 390 -17.67 -11.29 -17.78
N ASN A 391 -16.56 -10.67 -18.17
CA ASN A 391 -16.48 -9.91 -19.40
C ASN A 391 -15.57 -10.63 -20.40
N GLU A 392 -16.17 -11.34 -21.38
CA GLU A 392 -15.42 -12.07 -22.42
C GLU A 392 -14.63 -11.12 -23.35
N ASP A 393 -15.00 -9.84 -23.39
CA ASP A 393 -14.36 -8.79 -24.18
C ASP A 393 -13.57 -7.80 -23.34
N GLY A 394 -13.25 -8.10 -22.09
CA GLY A 394 -12.49 -7.24 -21.19
C GLY A 394 -11.13 -6.82 -21.76
N LEU A 395 -10.57 -5.74 -21.23
CA LEU A 395 -9.27 -5.23 -21.66
C LEU A 395 -8.13 -6.12 -21.14
N TYR A 396 -8.33 -6.76 -20.02
CA TYR A 396 -7.38 -7.65 -19.35
C TYR A 396 -8.04 -9.02 -19.19
N GLU A 397 -7.65 -10.00 -20.00
CA GLU A 397 -7.97 -11.42 -19.83
C GLU A 397 -6.97 -12.09 -18.89
#